data_211be8b50e564f825564e9e800d39833
#
_entry.id   211be8b50e564f825564e9e800d39833
#
_cell.length_a   1.000
_cell.length_b   1.000
_cell.length_c   1.000
_cell.angle_alpha   90.00
_cell.angle_beta   90.00
_cell.angle_gamma   90.00
#
_symmetry.space_group_name_H-M   'P 1'
#
loop_
_entity.id
_entity.type
_entity.pdbx_description
1 polymer ?
#
loop_
_entity_poly.entity_id
_entity_poly.type
_entity_poly.pdbx_seq_one_letter_code
_entity_poly.pdbx_strand_id
1 'polypeptide(L)'
;MDYGIFVNGLEGALPLRIRMVEPKSPAGLGGLQRGDVIKAINGVADSALLASGFAVLSPAQAGTQVTVDIERAGVPQRVTLSAAEYDLTPVPASATLTRSSGAKVGYVALKDFIIQAETSLTTRLDAIKADGATELIVDLRYNGGGRISTANHLASQIVGAVHGGEVFTNLVYNAAHQSSNSSFTMATVPGSAFSRVVV
;
A
#
# COMPACT_ATOMS: atom_id res chain seq x y z
N MET A 1 -5.66 4.52 14.57
CA MET A 1 -5.24 3.37 15.42
C MET A 1 -6.04 2.16 15.01
N ASP A 2 -5.40 1.01 14.86
CA ASP A 2 -6.02 -0.27 14.56
C ASP A 2 -5.06 -1.42 14.90
N TYR A 3 -5.25 -2.60 14.31
CA TYR A 3 -4.38 -3.77 14.52
C TYR A 3 -3.42 -4.00 13.37
N GLY A 4 -3.56 -3.31 12.24
CA GLY A 4 -2.72 -3.44 11.04
C GLY A 4 -2.96 -4.72 10.24
N ILE A 5 -4.19 -5.24 10.26
CA ILE A 5 -4.59 -6.42 9.50
C ILE A 5 -5.47 -6.00 8.33
N PHE A 6 -5.11 -6.43 7.13
CA PHE A 6 -5.92 -6.23 5.92
C PHE A 6 -6.37 -7.58 5.37
N VAL A 7 -7.67 -7.75 5.21
CA VAL A 7 -8.31 -9.03 4.87
C VAL A 7 -8.89 -8.98 3.46
N ASN A 8 -8.94 -10.11 2.77
CA ASN A 8 -9.50 -10.24 1.41
C ASN A 8 -11.02 -10.46 1.38
N GLY A 9 -11.74 -10.18 2.45
CA GLY A 9 -13.16 -10.48 2.58
C GLY A 9 -14.13 -9.64 1.78
N LEU A 10 -13.68 -8.56 1.13
CA LEU A 10 -14.56 -7.65 0.37
C LEU A 10 -15.18 -8.30 -0.87
N GLU A 11 -14.62 -9.39 -1.37
CA GLU A 11 -15.12 -10.13 -2.54
C GLU A 11 -16.03 -11.32 -2.17
N GLY A 12 -16.40 -11.44 -0.89
CA GLY A 12 -17.30 -12.50 -0.42
C GLY A 12 -16.71 -13.91 -0.43
N ALA A 13 -15.41 -14.06 -0.66
CA ALA A 13 -14.78 -15.36 -0.78
C ALA A 13 -14.25 -15.88 0.57
N LEU A 14 -14.68 -17.08 0.94
CA LEU A 14 -14.05 -17.88 1.98
C LEU A 14 -13.02 -18.84 1.36
N PRO A 15 -11.95 -19.20 2.08
CA PRO A 15 -11.60 -18.75 3.44
C PRO A 15 -11.06 -17.33 3.47
N LEU A 16 -11.33 -16.62 4.58
CA LEU A 16 -10.74 -15.29 4.80
C LEU A 16 -9.22 -15.41 4.96
N ARG A 17 -8.48 -14.61 4.20
CA ARG A 17 -7.02 -14.58 4.27
C ARG A 17 -6.50 -13.19 4.60
N ILE A 18 -5.45 -13.14 5.37
CA ILE A 18 -4.69 -11.90 5.55
C ILE A 18 -3.97 -11.59 4.23
N ARG A 19 -4.35 -10.50 3.58
CA ARG A 19 -3.72 -10.03 2.35
C ARG A 19 -2.46 -9.20 2.60
N MET A 20 -2.43 -8.52 3.76
CA MET A 20 -1.31 -7.68 4.17
C MET A 20 -1.34 -7.46 5.67
N VAL A 21 -0.16 -7.30 6.25
CA VAL A 21 0.07 -6.90 7.64
C VAL A 21 1.02 -5.71 7.62
N GLU A 22 0.71 -4.66 8.38
CA GLU A 22 1.65 -3.56 8.60
C GLU A 22 2.79 -4.03 9.53
N PRO A 23 4.05 -3.93 9.10
CA PRO A 23 5.16 -4.52 9.84
C PRO A 23 5.33 -3.99 11.27
N LYS A 24 5.04 -2.71 11.49
CA LYS A 24 5.19 -2.04 12.80
C LYS A 24 3.92 -2.05 13.63
N SER A 25 2.85 -2.65 13.13
CA SER A 25 1.55 -2.73 13.80
C SER A 25 1.53 -3.83 14.88
N PRO A 26 0.51 -3.83 15.76
CA PRO A 26 0.28 -4.94 16.66
C PRO A 26 0.26 -6.31 15.98
N ALA A 27 -0.34 -6.41 14.80
CA ALA A 27 -0.37 -7.66 14.03
C ALA A 27 1.01 -8.09 13.53
N GLY A 28 1.80 -7.15 13.00
CA GLY A 28 3.16 -7.43 12.54
C GLY A 28 4.06 -7.87 13.69
N LEU A 29 4.03 -7.13 14.79
CA LEU A 29 4.77 -7.47 16.02
C LEU A 29 4.26 -8.76 16.66
N GLY A 30 2.99 -9.05 16.54
CA GLY A 30 2.35 -10.31 16.99
C GLY A 30 2.64 -11.51 16.08
N GLY A 31 3.36 -11.33 14.98
CA GLY A 31 3.79 -12.40 14.10
C GLY A 31 2.74 -12.89 13.09
N LEU A 32 1.64 -12.17 12.89
CA LEU A 32 0.72 -12.45 11.80
C LEU A 32 1.39 -12.20 10.45
N GLN A 33 1.01 -12.96 9.42
CA GLN A 33 1.63 -12.92 8.11
C GLN A 33 0.60 -12.92 6.98
N ARG A 34 1.00 -12.39 5.83
CA ARG A 34 0.24 -12.54 4.60
C ARG A 34 0.04 -14.02 4.29
N GLY A 35 -1.21 -14.39 3.97
CA GLY A 35 -1.61 -15.75 3.63
C GLY A 35 -2.17 -16.55 4.80
N ASP A 36 -2.03 -16.07 6.05
CA ASP A 36 -2.71 -16.68 7.19
C ASP A 36 -4.22 -16.74 6.93
N VAL A 37 -4.82 -17.88 7.20
CA VAL A 37 -6.26 -18.08 7.10
C VAL A 37 -6.91 -17.72 8.43
N ILE A 38 -7.76 -16.70 8.43
CA ILE A 38 -8.54 -16.31 9.62
C ILE A 38 -9.66 -17.31 9.80
N LYS A 39 -9.72 -17.92 10.98
CA LYS A 39 -10.79 -18.86 11.38
C LYS A 39 -11.82 -18.18 12.26
N ALA A 40 -11.37 -17.31 13.17
CA ALA A 40 -12.24 -16.51 14.03
C ALA A 40 -11.53 -15.26 14.53
N ILE A 41 -12.32 -14.25 14.89
CA ILE A 41 -11.84 -13.08 15.65
C ILE A 41 -12.77 -12.91 16.85
N ASN A 42 -12.21 -12.88 18.07
CA ASN A 42 -12.96 -12.89 19.34
C ASN A 42 -14.02 -14.02 19.40
N GLY A 43 -13.71 -15.18 18.84
CA GLY A 43 -14.62 -16.32 18.76
C GLY A 43 -15.71 -16.21 17.69
N VAL A 44 -15.79 -15.11 16.95
CA VAL A 44 -16.71 -14.95 15.82
C VAL A 44 -16.09 -15.56 14.57
N ALA A 45 -16.78 -16.55 13.99
CA ALA A 45 -16.29 -17.30 12.84
C ALA A 45 -16.21 -16.43 11.56
N ASP A 46 -15.39 -16.86 10.62
CA ASP A 46 -15.07 -16.15 9.37
C ASP A 46 -16.30 -15.73 8.56
N SER A 47 -17.32 -16.59 8.44
CA SER A 47 -18.57 -16.27 7.72
C SER A 47 -19.37 -15.11 8.37
N ALA A 48 -19.41 -15.07 9.71
CA ALA A 48 -20.08 -14.00 10.45
C ALA A 48 -19.26 -12.71 10.44
N LEU A 49 -17.92 -12.80 10.45
CA LEU A 49 -17.03 -11.65 10.27
C LEU A 49 -17.25 -10.96 8.92
N LEU A 50 -17.39 -11.74 7.87
CA LEU A 50 -17.69 -11.24 6.53
C LEU A 50 -19.02 -10.46 6.51
N ALA A 51 -20.05 -11.01 7.12
CA ALA A 51 -21.36 -10.37 7.22
C ALA A 51 -21.35 -9.07 8.03
N SER A 52 -20.46 -8.96 9.04
CA SER A 52 -20.33 -7.76 9.90
C SER A 52 -19.41 -6.67 9.33
N GLY A 53 -18.82 -6.87 8.16
CA GLY A 53 -17.87 -5.92 7.55
C GLY A 53 -16.59 -5.72 8.36
N PHE A 54 -16.21 -6.69 9.21
CA PHE A 54 -14.99 -6.65 10.05
C PHE A 54 -14.96 -5.50 11.07
N ALA A 55 -16.11 -5.04 11.55
CA ALA A 55 -16.19 -3.94 12.53
C ALA A 55 -15.31 -4.18 13.78
N VAL A 56 -15.09 -5.44 14.17
CA VAL A 56 -14.20 -5.85 15.26
C VAL A 56 -12.74 -5.41 15.07
N LEU A 57 -12.31 -5.15 13.83
CA LEU A 57 -10.97 -4.66 13.51
C LEU A 57 -10.84 -3.13 13.55
N SER A 58 -11.91 -2.41 13.89
CA SER A 58 -11.96 -0.95 14.01
C SER A 58 -12.17 -0.53 15.48
N PRO A 59 -11.14 -0.64 16.33
CA PRO A 59 -11.27 -0.37 17.76
C PRO A 59 -11.48 1.13 18.02
N ALA A 60 -12.30 1.45 19.03
CA ALA A 60 -12.56 2.83 19.43
C ALA A 60 -11.40 3.45 20.25
N GLN A 61 -10.58 2.62 20.91
CA GLN A 61 -9.53 3.07 21.83
C GLN A 61 -8.26 2.24 21.71
N ALA A 62 -7.11 2.88 21.97
CA ALA A 62 -5.83 2.17 22.14
C ALA A 62 -5.93 1.19 23.31
N GLY A 63 -5.22 0.07 23.22
CA GLY A 63 -5.25 -0.99 24.23
C GLY A 63 -6.44 -1.94 24.11
N THR A 64 -7.45 -1.65 23.27
CA THR A 64 -8.52 -2.60 23.01
C THR A 64 -7.94 -3.91 22.49
N GLN A 65 -8.26 -5.01 23.17
CA GLN A 65 -7.74 -6.32 22.80
C GLN A 65 -8.64 -7.04 21.79
N VAL A 66 -8.00 -7.77 20.89
CA VAL A 66 -8.65 -8.72 19.99
C VAL A 66 -7.86 -10.03 19.97
N THR A 67 -8.57 -11.15 19.93
CA THR A 67 -7.98 -12.48 19.75
C THR A 67 -8.26 -12.95 18.33
N VAL A 68 -7.21 -13.27 17.59
CA VAL A 68 -7.29 -13.74 16.21
C VAL A 68 -6.87 -15.21 16.16
N ASP A 69 -7.79 -16.07 15.76
CA ASP A 69 -7.53 -17.48 15.49
C ASP A 69 -7.23 -17.62 14.00
N ILE A 70 -6.05 -18.13 13.69
CA ILE A 70 -5.59 -18.35 12.32
C ILE A 70 -5.18 -19.80 12.10
N GLU A 71 -5.07 -20.15 10.82
CA GLU A 71 -4.39 -21.37 10.37
C GLU A 71 -3.26 -20.98 9.41
N ARG A 72 -2.04 -21.43 9.71
CA ARG A 72 -0.85 -21.25 8.88
C ARG A 72 -0.29 -22.60 8.48
N ALA A 73 -0.26 -22.91 7.19
CA ALA A 73 0.19 -24.20 6.67
C ALA A 73 -0.47 -25.42 7.35
N GLY A 74 -1.78 -25.30 7.62
CA GLY A 74 -2.55 -26.36 8.32
C GLY A 74 -2.40 -26.38 9.85
N VAL A 75 -1.56 -25.50 10.43
CA VAL A 75 -1.35 -25.43 11.88
C VAL A 75 -2.18 -24.31 12.49
N PRO A 76 -3.10 -24.62 13.44
CA PRO A 76 -3.87 -23.60 14.12
C PRO A 76 -3.00 -22.78 15.08
N GLN A 77 -3.22 -21.48 15.13
CA GLN A 77 -2.54 -20.56 16.02
C GLN A 77 -3.52 -19.52 16.56
N ARG A 78 -3.28 -19.03 17.76
CA ARG A 78 -4.04 -17.95 18.38
C ARG A 78 -3.11 -16.81 18.75
N VAL A 79 -3.46 -15.60 18.32
CA VAL A 79 -2.70 -14.39 18.61
C VAL A 79 -3.61 -13.37 19.26
N THR A 80 -3.18 -12.80 20.38
CA THR A 80 -3.87 -11.69 21.04
C THR A 80 -3.15 -10.39 20.70
N LEU A 81 -3.89 -9.41 20.19
CA LEU A 81 -3.39 -8.11 19.77
C LEU A 81 -4.03 -7.01 20.61
N SER A 82 -3.27 -5.96 20.88
CA SER A 82 -3.79 -4.72 21.50
C SER A 82 -3.71 -3.60 20.50
N ALA A 83 -4.82 -2.92 20.24
CA ALA A 83 -4.87 -1.80 19.29
C ALA A 83 -3.88 -0.70 19.66
N ALA A 84 -3.15 -0.18 18.69
CA ALA A 84 -2.16 0.87 18.90
C ALA A 84 -2.09 1.82 17.70
N GLU A 85 -1.47 2.97 17.92
CA GLU A 85 -0.95 3.81 16.83
C GLU A 85 0.41 3.28 16.40
N TYR A 86 0.68 3.34 15.11
CA TYR A 86 1.96 2.91 14.53
C TYR A 86 2.21 3.64 13.22
N ASP A 87 3.48 3.69 12.81
CA ASP A 87 3.87 4.26 11.52
C ASP A 87 3.45 3.34 10.38
N LEU A 88 2.73 3.89 9.41
CA LEU A 88 2.38 3.18 8.18
C LEU A 88 3.61 2.94 7.31
N THR A 89 3.58 1.84 6.56
CA THR A 89 4.59 1.48 5.56
C THR A 89 3.95 1.54 4.15
N PRO A 90 3.74 2.76 3.60
CA PRO A 90 3.02 2.92 2.35
C PRO A 90 3.75 2.34 1.14
N VAL A 91 5.07 2.18 1.22
CA VAL A 91 5.91 1.52 0.20
C VAL A 91 6.52 0.25 0.81
N PRO A 92 5.75 -0.85 0.85
CA PRO A 92 6.15 -2.07 1.59
C PRO A 92 7.28 -2.85 0.92
N ALA A 93 7.47 -2.70 -0.39
CA ALA A 93 8.49 -3.44 -1.12
C ALA A 93 9.08 -2.64 -2.28
N SER A 94 10.37 -2.84 -2.55
CA SER A 94 11.03 -2.43 -3.76
C SER A 94 12.19 -3.38 -4.07
N ALA A 95 12.53 -3.55 -5.34
CA ALA A 95 13.64 -4.39 -5.78
C ALA A 95 14.13 -3.96 -7.17
N THR A 96 15.36 -4.30 -7.48
CA THR A 96 15.87 -4.33 -8.85
C THR A 96 15.98 -5.78 -9.31
N LEU A 97 15.24 -6.14 -10.35
CA LEU A 97 15.20 -7.48 -10.93
C LEU A 97 16.09 -7.52 -12.17
N THR A 98 16.88 -8.58 -12.32
CA THR A 98 17.71 -8.78 -13.50
C THR A 98 17.08 -9.86 -14.37
N ARG A 99 16.79 -9.55 -15.63
CA ARG A 99 16.32 -10.51 -16.64
C ARG A 99 17.46 -11.42 -17.09
N SER A 100 17.13 -12.54 -17.72
CA SER A 100 18.12 -13.43 -18.33
C SER A 100 18.98 -12.75 -19.40
N SER A 101 18.49 -11.69 -20.03
CA SER A 101 19.22 -10.84 -20.97
C SER A 101 20.24 -9.89 -20.30
N GLY A 102 20.29 -9.82 -18.97
CA GLY A 102 21.06 -8.85 -18.21
C GLY A 102 20.38 -7.49 -18.02
N ALA A 103 19.25 -7.23 -18.68
CA ALA A 103 18.51 -5.99 -18.50
C ALA A 103 17.88 -5.91 -17.09
N LYS A 104 17.90 -4.72 -16.50
CA LYS A 104 17.39 -4.48 -15.15
C LYS A 104 16.03 -3.80 -15.18
N VAL A 105 15.13 -4.27 -14.33
CA VAL A 105 13.77 -3.77 -14.14
C VAL A 105 13.56 -3.43 -12.68
N GLY A 106 13.18 -2.21 -12.39
CA GLY A 106 12.76 -1.79 -11.07
C GLY A 106 11.38 -2.36 -10.73
N TYR A 107 11.16 -2.62 -9.45
CA TYR A 107 9.87 -2.96 -8.89
C TYR A 107 9.64 -2.10 -7.65
N VAL A 108 8.46 -1.51 -7.56
CA VAL A 108 8.01 -0.79 -6.37
C VAL A 108 6.55 -1.10 -6.10
N ALA A 109 6.22 -1.47 -4.87
CA ALA A 109 4.84 -1.62 -4.42
C ALA A 109 4.42 -0.38 -3.64
N LEU A 110 3.28 0.20 -4.00
CA LEU A 110 2.69 1.35 -3.30
C LEU A 110 1.29 0.99 -2.82
N LYS A 111 1.09 1.01 -1.51
CA LYS A 111 -0.18 0.65 -0.87
C LYS A 111 -1.16 1.81 -0.81
N ASP A 112 -0.68 3.01 -0.47
CA ASP A 112 -1.52 4.20 -0.28
C ASP A 112 -0.79 5.44 -0.77
N PHE A 113 -1.53 6.36 -1.41
CA PHE A 113 -1.01 7.67 -1.81
C PHE A 113 -1.13 8.66 -0.64
N ILE A 114 -0.33 8.46 0.39
CA ILE A 114 -0.22 9.33 1.57
C ILE A 114 1.11 10.09 1.56
N ILE A 115 1.17 11.23 2.24
CA ILE A 115 2.36 12.09 2.22
C ILE A 115 3.62 11.37 2.73
N GLN A 116 3.45 10.44 3.67
CA GLN A 116 4.54 9.62 4.20
C GLN A 116 5.17 8.70 3.15
N ALA A 117 4.48 8.45 2.01
CA ALA A 117 5.03 7.68 0.91
C ALA A 117 6.11 8.43 0.13
N GLU A 118 6.06 9.77 0.06
CA GLU A 118 6.85 10.57 -0.87
C GLU A 118 8.36 10.40 -0.67
N THR A 119 8.85 10.54 0.57
CA THR A 119 10.27 10.32 0.89
C THR A 119 10.70 8.88 0.60
N SER A 120 9.86 7.90 0.93
CA SER A 120 10.16 6.50 0.69
C SER A 120 10.18 6.17 -0.80
N LEU A 121 9.26 6.73 -1.60
CA LEU A 121 9.25 6.59 -3.06
C LEU A 121 10.52 7.16 -3.68
N THR A 122 10.89 8.41 -3.32
CA THR A 122 12.13 9.02 -3.81
C THR A 122 13.33 8.14 -3.53
N THR A 123 13.55 7.76 -2.27
CA THR A 123 14.72 6.96 -1.87
C THR A 123 14.78 5.63 -2.64
N ARG A 124 13.64 4.95 -2.81
CA ARG A 124 13.61 3.64 -3.46
C ARG A 124 13.75 3.72 -4.97
N LEU A 125 13.13 4.72 -5.60
CA LEU A 125 13.27 4.92 -7.05
C LEU A 125 14.68 5.38 -7.42
N ASP A 126 15.31 6.23 -6.60
CA ASP A 126 16.71 6.61 -6.79
C ASP A 126 17.65 5.42 -6.66
N ALA A 127 17.44 4.54 -5.69
CA ALA A 127 18.22 3.31 -5.56
C ALA A 127 18.03 2.39 -6.79
N ILE A 128 16.81 2.20 -7.25
CA ILE A 128 16.48 1.41 -8.45
C ILE A 128 17.18 1.99 -9.70
N LYS A 129 17.16 3.31 -9.87
CA LYS A 129 17.87 3.99 -10.97
C LYS A 129 19.40 3.83 -10.84
N ALA A 130 19.95 4.01 -9.64
CA ALA A 130 21.37 3.83 -9.35
C ALA A 130 21.85 2.41 -9.64
N ASP A 131 21.00 1.42 -9.42
CA ASP A 131 21.25 0.02 -9.81
C ASP A 131 21.26 -0.19 -11.34
N GLY A 132 20.85 0.81 -12.12
CA GLY A 132 20.80 0.78 -13.59
C GLY A 132 19.53 0.22 -14.19
N ALA A 133 18.43 0.19 -13.46
CA ALA A 133 17.13 -0.16 -14.02
C ALA A 133 16.60 0.96 -14.93
N THR A 134 16.20 0.60 -16.13
CA THR A 134 15.62 1.53 -17.12
C THR A 134 14.12 1.32 -17.34
N GLU A 135 13.58 0.22 -16.84
CA GLU A 135 12.15 -0.08 -16.85
C GLU A 135 11.65 -0.20 -15.39
N LEU A 136 10.35 0.05 -15.17
CA LEU A 136 9.74 0.03 -13.84
C LEU A 136 8.40 -0.73 -13.85
N ILE A 137 8.20 -1.53 -12.83
CA ILE A 137 6.89 -2.09 -12.46
C ILE A 137 6.42 -1.35 -11.21
N VAL A 138 5.26 -0.71 -11.29
CA VAL A 138 4.57 -0.08 -10.16
C VAL A 138 3.40 -0.98 -9.76
N ASP A 139 3.52 -1.62 -8.62
CA ASP A 139 2.49 -2.52 -8.11
C ASP A 139 1.50 -1.73 -7.23
N LEU A 140 0.33 -1.46 -7.78
CA LEU A 140 -0.78 -0.79 -7.10
C LEU A 140 -1.87 -1.78 -6.63
N ARG A 141 -1.59 -3.07 -6.65
CA ARG A 141 -2.54 -4.06 -6.12
C ARG A 141 -2.82 -3.75 -4.64
N TYR A 142 -4.12 -3.70 -4.30
CA TYR A 142 -4.61 -3.30 -2.98
C TYR A 142 -4.37 -1.82 -2.62
N ASN A 143 -3.99 -0.97 -3.58
CA ASN A 143 -3.95 0.47 -3.36
C ASN A 143 -5.37 1.04 -3.36
N GLY A 144 -5.72 1.77 -2.32
CA GLY A 144 -7.04 2.38 -2.15
C GLY A 144 -7.14 3.81 -2.72
N GLY A 145 -6.06 4.34 -3.29
CA GLY A 145 -5.98 5.73 -3.74
C GLY A 145 -5.28 6.63 -2.72
N GLY A 146 -5.70 7.89 -2.66
CA GLY A 146 -5.18 8.88 -1.70
C GLY A 146 -4.99 10.27 -2.30
N ARG A 147 -3.88 10.92 -1.97
CA ARG A 147 -3.59 12.31 -2.34
C ARG A 147 -3.13 12.45 -3.78
N ILE A 148 -3.71 13.40 -4.50
CA ILE A 148 -3.27 13.76 -5.87
C ILE A 148 -1.82 14.27 -5.87
N SER A 149 -1.42 15.03 -4.84
CA SER A 149 -0.03 15.52 -4.70
C SER A 149 0.97 14.35 -4.63
N THR A 150 0.66 13.29 -3.90
CA THR A 150 1.52 12.11 -3.81
C THR A 150 1.53 11.30 -5.10
N ALA A 151 0.40 11.23 -5.83
CA ALA A 151 0.36 10.64 -7.17
C ALA A 151 1.21 11.46 -8.17
N ASN A 152 1.12 12.78 -8.12
CA ASN A 152 1.97 13.68 -8.90
C ASN A 152 3.45 13.50 -8.54
N HIS A 153 3.79 13.34 -7.25
CA HIS A 153 5.16 13.07 -6.83
C HIS A 153 5.69 11.78 -7.46
N LEU A 154 4.92 10.67 -7.41
CA LEU A 154 5.31 9.42 -8.06
C LEU A 154 5.49 9.59 -9.56
N ALA A 155 4.55 10.25 -10.25
CA ALA A 155 4.65 10.52 -11.69
C ALA A 155 5.91 11.33 -12.03
N SER A 156 6.18 12.38 -11.25
CA SER A 156 7.39 13.22 -11.43
C SER A 156 8.68 12.41 -11.28
N GLN A 157 8.74 11.49 -10.30
CA GLN A 157 9.88 10.59 -10.12
C GLN A 157 10.08 9.62 -11.31
N ILE A 158 8.97 9.16 -11.91
CA ILE A 158 8.98 8.25 -13.05
C ILE A 158 9.50 8.93 -14.30
N VAL A 159 8.97 10.13 -14.61
CA VAL A 159 9.27 10.83 -15.88
C VAL A 159 10.54 11.66 -15.81
N GLY A 160 11.10 11.89 -14.63
CA GLY A 160 12.34 12.64 -14.44
C GLY A 160 12.24 14.09 -14.93
N ALA A 161 13.35 14.62 -15.44
CA ALA A 161 13.41 16.00 -15.91
C ALA A 161 12.69 16.24 -17.27
N VAL A 162 12.42 15.17 -18.02
CA VAL A 162 11.92 15.28 -19.42
C VAL A 162 10.55 15.95 -19.50
N HIS A 163 9.66 15.65 -18.54
CA HIS A 163 8.31 16.20 -18.49
C HIS A 163 8.07 17.13 -17.29
N GLY A 164 9.15 17.58 -16.65
CA GLY A 164 9.04 18.55 -15.56
C GLY A 164 8.39 19.86 -16.01
N GLY A 165 7.42 20.33 -15.23
CA GLY A 165 6.62 21.52 -15.55
C GLY A 165 5.37 21.26 -16.41
N GLU A 166 5.24 20.06 -17.00
CA GLU A 166 4.01 19.70 -17.71
C GLU A 166 2.85 19.43 -16.74
N VAL A 167 1.63 19.58 -17.25
CA VAL A 167 0.43 19.34 -16.45
C VAL A 167 0.26 17.84 -16.18
N PHE A 168 0.27 17.47 -14.91
CA PHE A 168 -0.06 16.11 -14.46
C PHE A 168 -1.56 15.86 -14.54
N THR A 169 -2.37 16.76 -13.96
CA THR A 169 -3.84 16.66 -13.97
C THR A 169 -4.51 17.99 -13.67
N ASN A 170 -5.73 18.14 -14.14
CA ASN A 170 -6.62 19.24 -13.82
C ASN A 170 -7.81 18.73 -13.01
N LEU A 171 -8.11 19.37 -11.88
CA LEU A 171 -9.36 19.21 -11.17
C LEU A 171 -10.38 20.19 -11.72
N VAL A 172 -11.42 19.68 -12.32
CA VAL A 172 -12.49 20.48 -12.90
C VAL A 172 -13.80 20.19 -12.17
N TYR A 173 -14.35 21.21 -11.57
CA TYR A 173 -15.61 21.11 -10.82
C TYR A 173 -16.78 21.60 -11.69
N ASN A 174 -18.00 21.31 -11.27
CA ASN A 174 -19.21 21.79 -11.91
C ASN A 174 -19.36 23.32 -11.82
N ALA A 175 -20.33 23.88 -12.51
CA ALA A 175 -20.55 25.32 -12.61
C ALA A 175 -20.65 26.04 -11.26
N ALA A 176 -21.19 25.38 -10.23
CA ALA A 176 -21.35 25.98 -8.89
C ALA A 176 -20.02 26.06 -8.10
N HIS A 177 -19.01 25.32 -8.52
CA HIS A 177 -17.72 25.19 -7.82
C HIS A 177 -16.50 25.44 -8.71
N GLN A 178 -16.67 26.17 -9.83
CA GLN A 178 -15.56 26.45 -10.77
C GLN A 178 -14.38 27.20 -10.13
N SER A 179 -14.60 27.97 -9.07
CA SER A 179 -13.54 28.66 -8.32
C SER A 179 -12.60 27.68 -7.61
N SER A 180 -12.98 26.41 -7.47
CA SER A 180 -12.15 25.36 -6.91
C SER A 180 -11.34 24.59 -7.94
N ASN A 181 -11.46 24.94 -9.24
CA ASN A 181 -10.65 24.33 -10.28
C ASN A 181 -9.17 24.57 -9.99
N SER A 182 -8.37 23.54 -10.17
CA SER A 182 -6.93 23.62 -9.95
C SER A 182 -6.17 22.71 -10.89
N SER A 183 -4.91 23.05 -11.14
CA SER A 183 -4.01 22.29 -11.98
C SER A 183 -2.80 21.85 -11.16
N PHE A 184 -2.39 20.60 -11.34
CA PHE A 184 -1.16 20.07 -10.77
C PHE A 184 -0.15 19.87 -11.89
N THR A 185 1.05 20.41 -11.71
CA THR A 185 2.17 20.23 -12.64
C THR A 185 3.20 19.28 -12.06
N MET A 186 3.83 18.49 -12.92
CA MET A 186 4.91 17.60 -12.51
C MET A 186 6.14 18.39 -12.09
N ALA A 187 6.78 17.95 -11.00
CA ALA A 187 8.06 18.52 -10.58
C ALA A 187 9.17 18.09 -11.54
N THR A 188 10.15 18.98 -11.76
CA THR A 188 11.39 18.61 -12.45
C THR A 188 12.28 17.83 -11.50
N VAL A 189 12.35 16.50 -11.68
CA VAL A 189 13.18 15.61 -10.88
C VAL A 189 14.48 15.32 -11.64
N PRO A 190 15.68 15.54 -11.05
CA PRO A 190 16.93 15.20 -11.70
C PRO A 190 17.01 13.71 -12.05
N GLY A 191 17.69 13.43 -13.16
CA GLY A 191 17.89 12.06 -13.64
C GLY A 191 17.02 11.70 -14.85
N SER A 192 17.26 10.50 -15.38
CA SER A 192 16.56 9.99 -16.55
C SER A 192 15.18 9.43 -16.19
N ALA A 193 14.24 9.59 -17.10
CA ALA A 193 12.97 8.89 -17.05
C ALA A 193 13.16 7.36 -17.16
N PHE A 194 12.22 6.59 -16.62
CA PHE A 194 12.11 5.19 -16.99
C PHE A 194 11.58 5.07 -18.42
N SER A 195 12.25 4.25 -19.24
CA SER A 195 11.90 4.07 -20.65
C SER A 195 10.60 3.31 -20.87
N ARG A 196 10.20 2.51 -19.87
CA ARG A 196 8.95 1.73 -19.86
C ARG A 196 8.45 1.58 -18.45
N VAL A 197 7.14 1.79 -18.27
CA VAL A 197 6.46 1.59 -16.99
C VAL A 197 5.27 0.66 -17.19
N VAL A 198 5.11 -0.29 -16.26
CA VAL A 198 3.95 -1.17 -16.16
C VAL A 198 3.31 -0.92 -14.80
N VAL A 199 1.99 -0.70 -14.79
CA VAL A 199 1.20 -0.44 -13.59
C VAL A 199 0.20 -1.58 -13.39
#